data_5f0b41a5f3a771f9cd34e88be50ed2a8
#
_entry.id   5f0b41a5f3a771f9cd34e88be50ed2a8
#
_cell.length_a   1.000
_cell.length_b   1.000
_cell.length_c   1.000
_cell.angle_alpha   90.00
_cell.angle_beta   90.00
_cell.angle_gamma   90.00
#
_symmetry.space_group_name_H-M   'P 1'
#
loop_
_entity.id
_entity.type
_entity.pdbx_description
1 polymer ?
#
loop_
_entity_poly.entity_id
_entity_poly.type
_entity_poly.pdbx_seq_one_letter_code
_entity_poly.pdbx_strand_id
1 'polypeptide(L)'
;DELLYSVIARYAVHTGQLENRQAVSRDIFGKHTAVAIPDLPSHLQVFTERVNVVWKVDVEEIIKRHTLAPIYFPFLNTQQSAQVIQSMYSEQGGSIHTRAGIAASSVQKPECFRYCPQCYQEQKEILGEPYWNRLNQIAGVNVCIKHSCLLQTSDLPLHSTQKHLYKSASL
;
A
#
# COMPACT_ATOMS: atom_id res chain seq x y z
N ASP A 1 -10.51 -2.87 3.77
CA ASP A 1 -9.38 -2.13 4.35
C ASP A 1 -8.02 -2.71 3.90
N GLU A 2 -7.90 -3.10 2.63
CA GLU A 2 -6.68 -3.66 2.06
C GLU A 2 -5.82 -2.56 1.41
N LEU A 3 -4.50 -2.58 1.66
CA LEU A 3 -3.54 -1.74 0.93
C LEU A 3 -3.48 -2.12 -0.55
N LEU A 4 -3.32 -1.13 -1.44
CA LEU A 4 -3.05 -1.39 -2.86
C LEU A 4 -1.81 -2.27 -3.06
N TYR A 5 -0.77 -2.03 -2.24
CA TYR A 5 0.42 -2.89 -2.19
C TYR A 5 0.06 -4.37 -1.99
N SER A 6 -0.89 -4.65 -1.09
CA SER A 6 -1.34 -6.01 -0.80
C SER A 6 -2.12 -6.63 -1.95
N VAL A 7 -3.01 -5.86 -2.59
CA VAL A 7 -3.74 -6.29 -3.81
C VAL A 7 -2.75 -6.73 -4.89
N ILE A 8 -1.71 -5.92 -5.13
CA ILE A 8 -0.67 -6.22 -6.12
C ILE A 8 0.17 -7.45 -5.70
N ALA A 9 0.48 -7.57 -4.40
CA ALA A 9 1.22 -8.72 -3.89
C ALA A 9 0.44 -10.03 -4.09
N ARG A 10 -0.87 -10.03 -3.85
CA ARG A 10 -1.74 -11.19 -4.11
C ARG A 10 -1.81 -11.50 -5.61
N TYR A 11 -1.94 -10.48 -6.46
CA TYR A 11 -1.86 -10.67 -7.91
C TYR A 11 -0.55 -11.37 -8.32
N ALA A 12 0.59 -10.97 -7.75
CA ALA A 12 1.88 -11.61 -8.03
C ALA A 12 1.91 -13.08 -7.62
N VAL A 13 1.26 -13.43 -6.49
CA VAL A 13 1.11 -14.84 -6.05
C VAL A 13 0.28 -15.63 -7.05
N HIS A 14 -0.91 -15.13 -7.38
CA HIS A 14 -1.86 -15.84 -8.24
C HIS A 14 -1.38 -16.00 -9.69
N THR A 15 -0.51 -15.10 -10.16
CA THR A 15 0.08 -15.18 -11.49
C THR A 15 1.44 -15.89 -11.55
N GLY A 16 1.93 -16.39 -10.41
CA GLY A 16 3.22 -17.08 -10.34
C GLY A 16 4.43 -16.17 -10.55
N GLN A 17 4.28 -14.85 -10.36
CA GLN A 17 5.31 -13.85 -10.66
C GLN A 17 6.12 -13.41 -9.43
N LEU A 18 6.07 -14.12 -8.32
CA LEU A 18 6.71 -13.74 -7.06
C LEU A 18 8.21 -13.46 -7.18
N GLU A 19 8.91 -14.21 -8.01
CA GLU A 19 10.36 -14.06 -8.21
C GLU A 19 10.71 -13.08 -9.33
N ASN A 20 9.77 -12.80 -10.22
CA ASN A 20 10.00 -11.89 -11.34
C ASN A 20 9.52 -10.47 -11.01
N ARG A 21 10.35 -9.74 -10.26
CA ARG A 21 10.09 -8.38 -9.77
C ARG A 21 9.66 -7.39 -10.85
N GLN A 22 10.17 -7.56 -12.06
CA GLN A 22 9.88 -6.64 -13.17
C GLN A 22 8.60 -7.01 -13.91
N ALA A 23 8.18 -8.29 -13.91
CA ALA A 23 6.98 -8.71 -14.59
C ALA A 23 5.74 -8.06 -13.98
N VAL A 24 5.58 -8.13 -12.66
CA VAL A 24 4.46 -7.50 -11.94
C VAL A 24 4.36 -6.00 -12.25
N SER A 25 5.47 -5.27 -12.10
CA SER A 25 5.50 -3.83 -12.37
C SER A 25 5.19 -3.51 -13.83
N ARG A 26 5.69 -4.29 -14.77
CA ARG A 26 5.41 -4.13 -16.20
C ARG A 26 3.94 -4.42 -16.53
N ASP A 27 3.37 -5.48 -15.98
CA ASP A 27 2.00 -5.87 -16.24
C ASP A 27 1.00 -4.85 -15.69
N ILE A 28 1.25 -4.33 -14.48
CA ILE A 28 0.33 -3.45 -13.78
C ILE A 28 0.56 -1.97 -14.12
N PHE A 29 1.81 -1.54 -14.25
CA PHE A 29 2.16 -0.14 -14.48
C PHE A 29 2.73 0.14 -15.88
N GLY A 30 2.89 -0.88 -16.72
CA GLY A 30 3.51 -0.73 -18.04
C GLY A 30 5.01 -0.46 -18.03
N LYS A 31 5.62 -0.36 -16.85
CA LYS A 31 7.02 -0.01 -16.64
C LYS A 31 7.62 -0.86 -15.54
N HIS A 32 8.83 -1.37 -15.76
CA HIS A 32 9.58 -2.14 -14.76
C HIS A 32 10.26 -1.27 -13.69
N THR A 33 10.14 0.07 -13.79
CA THR A 33 10.72 1.02 -12.83
C THR A 33 9.77 1.45 -11.72
N ALA A 34 8.49 1.08 -11.78
CA ALA A 34 7.53 1.40 -10.72
C ALA A 34 7.94 0.73 -9.41
N VAL A 35 8.01 1.51 -8.33
CA VAL A 35 8.47 1.07 -7.02
C VAL A 35 7.28 0.62 -6.17
N ALA A 36 7.42 -0.52 -5.50
CA ALA A 36 6.45 -1.03 -4.55
C ALA A 36 6.45 -0.18 -3.25
N ILE A 37 5.61 0.84 -3.21
CA ILE A 37 5.45 1.75 -2.06
C ILE A 37 4.14 1.42 -1.35
N PRO A 38 4.16 0.98 -0.07
CA PRO A 38 2.96 0.55 0.64
C PRO A 38 2.02 1.70 1.02
N ASP A 39 2.55 2.86 1.40
CA ASP A 39 1.78 3.96 2.01
C ASP A 39 1.24 4.96 0.98
N LEU A 40 2.10 5.52 0.13
CA LEU A 40 1.78 6.54 -0.86
C LEU A 40 2.28 6.14 -2.26
N PRO A 41 1.63 5.16 -2.91
CA PRO A 41 2.02 4.72 -4.25
C PRO A 41 1.83 5.83 -5.30
N SER A 42 2.64 5.79 -6.34
CA SER A 42 2.52 6.62 -7.54
C SER A 42 2.04 5.78 -8.75
N HIS A 43 1.95 6.39 -9.94
CA HIS A 43 1.52 5.73 -11.18
C HIS A 43 0.06 5.24 -11.16
N LEU A 44 -0.79 5.82 -10.31
CA LEU A 44 -2.16 5.33 -10.14
C LEU A 44 -3.03 5.53 -11.38
N GLN A 45 -2.76 6.56 -12.21
CA GLN A 45 -3.47 6.75 -13.47
C GLN A 45 -3.25 5.54 -14.40
N VAL A 46 -2.01 5.16 -14.62
CA VAL A 46 -1.67 4.01 -15.48
C VAL A 46 -2.19 2.71 -14.89
N PHE A 47 -2.13 2.58 -13.55
CA PHE A 47 -2.67 1.42 -12.85
C PHE A 47 -4.17 1.25 -13.16
N THR A 48 -4.98 2.29 -12.94
CA THR A 48 -6.44 2.20 -13.15
C THR A 48 -6.79 1.92 -14.61
N GLU A 49 -6.11 2.54 -15.58
CA GLU A 49 -6.32 2.28 -17.00
C GLU A 49 -6.09 0.80 -17.36
N ARG A 50 -5.07 0.18 -16.78
CA ARG A 50 -4.71 -1.21 -17.06
C ARG A 50 -5.62 -2.24 -16.38
N VAL A 51 -6.03 -1.97 -15.14
CA VAL A 51 -6.89 -2.91 -14.39
C VAL A 51 -8.37 -2.72 -14.67
N ASN A 52 -8.78 -1.69 -15.41
CA ASN A 52 -10.18 -1.32 -15.64
C ASN A 52 -11.06 -2.44 -16.23
N VAL A 53 -10.47 -3.39 -16.93
CA VAL A 53 -11.19 -4.55 -17.48
C VAL A 53 -11.66 -5.49 -16.37
N VAL A 54 -10.86 -5.63 -15.32
CA VAL A 54 -11.10 -6.58 -14.22
C VAL A 54 -11.65 -5.86 -12.98
N TRP A 55 -11.12 -4.68 -12.69
CA TRP A 55 -11.48 -3.88 -11.53
C TRP A 55 -11.82 -2.46 -11.96
N LYS A 56 -13.12 -2.16 -12.01
CA LYS A 56 -13.64 -0.82 -12.35
C LYS A 56 -13.50 0.11 -11.15
N VAL A 57 -12.33 0.68 -10.99
CA VAL A 57 -11.98 1.59 -9.90
C VAL A 57 -11.29 2.82 -10.47
N ASP A 58 -11.59 4.00 -9.92
CA ASP A 58 -10.87 5.22 -10.25
C ASP A 58 -9.72 5.49 -9.27
N VAL A 59 -8.88 6.46 -9.63
CA VAL A 59 -7.69 6.82 -8.84
C VAL A 59 -8.09 7.39 -7.48
N GLU A 60 -9.16 8.18 -7.41
CA GLU A 60 -9.63 8.80 -6.17
C GLU A 60 -10.10 7.75 -5.17
N GLU A 61 -10.82 6.73 -5.65
CA GLU A 61 -11.24 5.61 -4.82
C GLU A 61 -10.04 4.81 -4.30
N ILE A 62 -9.03 4.56 -5.14
CA ILE A 62 -7.78 3.90 -4.70
C ILE A 62 -7.09 4.73 -3.62
N ILE A 63 -6.89 6.04 -3.85
CA ILE A 63 -6.27 6.93 -2.85
C ILE A 63 -7.04 6.86 -1.54
N LYS A 64 -8.36 6.97 -1.59
CA LYS A 64 -9.22 7.01 -0.41
C LYS A 64 -9.26 5.68 0.35
N ARG A 65 -9.34 4.55 -0.34
CA ARG A 65 -9.62 3.25 0.27
C ARG A 65 -8.43 2.31 0.40
N HIS A 66 -7.39 2.50 -0.43
CA HIS A 66 -6.28 1.56 -0.56
C HIS A 66 -4.90 2.15 -0.27
N THR A 67 -4.84 3.41 0.21
CA THR A 67 -3.57 4.07 0.58
C THR A 67 -3.65 4.72 1.96
N LEU A 68 -2.52 5.19 2.48
CA LEU A 68 -2.47 5.95 3.73
C LEU A 68 -2.66 7.47 3.51
N ALA A 69 -2.83 7.94 2.27
CA ALA A 69 -2.95 9.36 1.96
C ALA A 69 -4.03 10.11 2.78
N PRO A 70 -5.25 9.55 2.99
CA PRO A 70 -6.29 10.23 3.76
C PRO A 70 -5.91 10.57 5.21
N ILE A 71 -4.93 9.86 5.78
CA ILE A 71 -4.47 10.11 7.16
C ILE A 71 -3.61 11.36 7.24
N TYR A 72 -2.91 11.70 6.14
CA TYR A 72 -2.02 12.85 6.08
C TYR A 72 -2.75 14.14 5.66
N PHE A 73 -3.80 14.04 4.83
CA PHE A 73 -4.51 15.19 4.28
C PHE A 73 -5.00 16.21 5.33
N PRO A 74 -5.54 15.81 6.51
CA PRO A 74 -5.97 16.77 7.52
C PRO A 74 -4.86 17.67 8.08
N PHE A 75 -3.60 17.28 7.91
CA PHE A 75 -2.42 18.03 8.37
C PHE A 75 -1.75 18.86 7.27
N LEU A 76 -2.29 18.81 6.05
CA LEU A 76 -1.75 19.50 4.88
C LEU A 76 -2.68 20.67 4.51
N ASN A 77 -2.09 21.73 3.97
CA ASN A 77 -2.92 22.76 3.32
C ASN A 77 -3.44 22.25 1.96
N THR A 78 -4.41 22.97 1.39
CA THR A 78 -5.05 22.59 0.13
C THR A 78 -4.05 22.40 -1.02
N GLN A 79 -3.05 23.27 -1.12
CA GLN A 79 -2.05 23.20 -2.17
C GLN A 79 -1.14 21.97 -2.01
N GLN A 80 -0.71 21.69 -0.78
CA GLN A 80 0.10 20.50 -0.49
C GLN A 80 -0.67 19.20 -0.77
N SER A 81 -1.93 19.14 -0.34
CA SER A 81 -2.81 17.98 -0.61
C SER A 81 -2.96 17.73 -2.11
N ALA A 82 -3.22 18.81 -2.90
CA ALA A 82 -3.32 18.71 -4.35
C ALA A 82 -2.00 18.22 -4.99
N GLN A 83 -0.84 18.68 -4.51
CA GLN A 83 0.46 18.23 -4.99
C GLN A 83 0.74 16.76 -4.66
N VAL A 84 0.35 16.28 -3.47
CA VAL A 84 0.46 14.86 -3.10
C VAL A 84 -0.41 14.02 -4.02
N ILE A 85 -1.68 14.38 -4.18
CA ILE A 85 -2.62 13.70 -5.07
C ILE A 85 -2.06 13.65 -6.50
N GLN A 86 -1.63 14.78 -7.06
CA GLN A 86 -1.04 14.85 -8.41
C GLN A 86 0.19 13.95 -8.56
N SER A 87 1.03 13.86 -7.51
CA SER A 87 2.20 12.98 -7.51
C SER A 87 1.82 11.48 -7.48
N MET A 88 0.70 11.15 -6.83
CA MET A 88 0.17 9.78 -6.82
C MET A 88 -0.44 9.39 -8.18
N TYR A 89 -1.09 10.34 -8.87
CA TYR A 89 -1.59 10.13 -10.24
C TYR A 89 -0.44 9.86 -11.20
N SER A 90 0.62 10.67 -11.12
CA SER A 90 1.73 10.70 -12.07
C SER A 90 2.85 9.70 -11.72
N GLU A 91 3.87 9.70 -12.56
CA GLU A 91 5.09 8.91 -12.36
C GLU A 91 6.10 9.57 -11.40
N GLN A 92 5.83 10.77 -10.92
CA GLN A 92 6.76 11.58 -10.12
C GLN A 92 6.62 11.32 -8.61
N GLY A 93 6.73 10.05 -8.21
CA GLY A 93 6.59 9.62 -6.81
C GLY A 93 7.72 10.00 -5.85
N GLY A 94 8.90 10.40 -6.36
CA GLY A 94 10.12 10.53 -5.55
C GLY A 94 10.08 11.55 -4.40
N SER A 95 9.16 12.52 -4.42
CA SER A 95 9.04 13.57 -3.38
C SER A 95 7.72 13.53 -2.60
N ILE A 96 6.91 12.49 -2.77
CA ILE A 96 5.57 12.41 -2.14
C ILE A 96 5.69 12.50 -0.61
N HIS A 97 6.57 11.73 0.00
CA HIS A 97 6.75 11.71 1.47
C HIS A 97 7.20 13.06 2.04
N THR A 98 8.06 13.78 1.31
CA THR A 98 8.47 15.12 1.70
C THR A 98 7.31 16.11 1.62
N ARG A 99 6.55 16.07 0.54
CA ARG A 99 5.36 16.93 0.34
C ARG A 99 4.25 16.64 1.35
N ALA A 100 4.07 15.39 1.72
CA ALA A 100 3.12 14.95 2.74
C ALA A 100 3.58 15.25 4.19
N GLY A 101 4.75 15.89 4.38
CA GLY A 101 5.30 16.19 5.70
C GLY A 101 5.75 14.96 6.50
N ILE A 102 5.70 13.77 5.90
CA ILE A 102 6.01 12.50 6.56
C ILE A 102 7.49 12.41 6.95
N ALA A 103 8.36 12.98 6.12
CA ALA A 103 9.81 12.99 6.36
C ALA A 103 10.21 13.78 7.62
N ALA A 104 9.40 14.78 8.01
CA ALA A 104 9.62 15.62 9.20
C ALA A 104 8.85 15.15 10.44
N SER A 105 8.06 14.07 10.34
CA SER A 105 7.27 13.57 11.46
C SER A 105 8.15 12.94 12.54
N SER A 106 7.89 13.30 13.80
CA SER A 106 8.50 12.66 14.97
C SER A 106 7.82 11.35 15.37
N VAL A 107 6.68 11.03 14.76
CA VAL A 107 5.97 9.77 15.05
C VAL A 107 6.73 8.62 14.39
N GLN A 108 7.16 7.68 15.22
CA GLN A 108 7.89 6.51 14.75
C GLN A 108 7.01 5.64 13.85
N LYS A 109 7.46 5.42 12.62
CA LYS A 109 6.79 4.56 11.65
C LYS A 109 7.09 3.10 11.92
N PRO A 110 6.19 2.16 11.59
CA PRO A 110 6.51 0.75 11.63
C PRO A 110 7.62 0.42 10.62
N GLU A 111 8.61 -0.33 11.06
CA GLU A 111 9.70 -0.80 10.19
C GLU A 111 9.27 -2.00 9.33
N CYS A 112 8.39 -2.85 9.88
CA CYS A 112 7.85 -4.02 9.22
C CYS A 112 6.33 -3.94 9.13
N PHE A 113 5.75 -4.74 8.23
CA PHE A 113 4.29 -4.88 8.14
C PHE A 113 3.73 -5.43 9.45
N ARG A 114 2.58 -4.90 9.85
CA ARG A 114 1.87 -5.31 11.06
C ARG A 114 0.51 -5.92 10.72
N TYR A 115 0.09 -6.85 11.54
CA TYR A 115 -1.18 -7.54 11.36
C TYR A 115 -1.87 -7.82 12.71
N CYS A 116 -3.17 -7.97 12.66
CA CYS A 116 -3.95 -8.48 13.76
C CYS A 116 -4.11 -10.00 13.58
N PRO A 117 -3.76 -10.83 14.55
CA PRO A 117 -3.88 -12.29 14.41
C PRO A 117 -5.29 -12.77 14.10
N GLN A 118 -6.30 -12.10 14.67
CA GLN A 118 -7.71 -12.45 14.43
C GLN A 118 -8.17 -12.03 13.04
N CYS A 119 -7.80 -10.82 12.57
CA CYS A 119 -8.07 -10.42 11.17
C CYS A 119 -7.40 -11.39 10.18
N TYR A 120 -6.16 -11.77 10.47
CA TYR A 120 -5.40 -12.71 9.64
C TYR A 120 -6.12 -14.05 9.49
N GLN A 121 -6.59 -14.60 10.62
CA GLN A 121 -7.33 -15.87 10.62
C GLN A 121 -8.66 -15.74 9.89
N GLU A 122 -9.44 -14.69 10.15
CA GLU A 122 -10.71 -14.45 9.45
C GLU A 122 -10.53 -14.31 7.92
N GLN A 123 -9.49 -13.61 7.49
CA GLN A 123 -9.18 -13.45 6.07
C GLN A 123 -8.88 -14.80 5.42
N LYS A 124 -8.10 -15.65 6.09
CA LYS A 124 -7.84 -17.03 5.61
C LYS A 124 -9.11 -17.88 5.51
N GLU A 125 -10.00 -17.76 6.49
CA GLU A 125 -11.24 -18.53 6.50
C GLU A 125 -12.25 -18.05 5.45
N ILE A 126 -12.37 -16.73 5.26
CA ILE A 126 -13.38 -16.15 4.37
C ILE A 126 -12.89 -16.05 2.92
N LEU A 127 -11.62 -15.67 2.71
CA LEU A 127 -11.05 -15.38 1.40
C LEU A 127 -10.06 -16.45 0.91
N GLY A 128 -9.68 -17.39 1.77
CA GLY A 128 -8.63 -18.38 1.49
C GLY A 128 -7.20 -17.85 1.64
N GLU A 129 -7.01 -16.55 1.79
CA GLU A 129 -5.70 -15.92 1.92
C GLU A 129 -5.75 -14.63 2.73
N PRO A 130 -4.68 -14.29 3.47
CA PRO A 130 -4.58 -13.04 4.22
C PRO A 130 -4.13 -11.88 3.33
N TYR A 131 -4.40 -10.66 3.80
CA TYR A 131 -3.93 -9.43 3.18
C TYR A 131 -3.46 -8.39 4.19
N TRP A 132 -2.62 -7.43 3.75
CA TRP A 132 -2.16 -6.33 4.59
C TRP A 132 -3.27 -5.29 4.77
N ASN A 133 -3.82 -5.21 6.00
CA ASN A 133 -4.76 -4.16 6.36
C ASN A 133 -4.06 -2.81 6.40
N ARG A 134 -4.68 -1.82 5.78
CA ARG A 134 -4.20 -0.44 5.71
C ARG A 134 -4.06 0.18 7.10
N LEU A 135 -5.10 0.09 7.92
CA LEU A 135 -5.14 0.71 9.24
C LEU A 135 -4.07 0.16 10.20
N ASN A 136 -3.65 -1.07 10.02
CA ASN A 136 -2.59 -1.67 10.82
C ASN A 136 -1.21 -1.06 10.54
N GLN A 137 -1.03 -0.36 9.40
CA GLN A 137 0.25 0.24 9.01
C GLN A 137 0.39 1.70 9.43
N ILE A 138 -0.63 2.29 10.06
CA ILE A 138 -0.61 3.69 10.52
C ILE A 138 0.37 3.85 11.68
N ALA A 139 1.30 4.79 11.55
CA ALA A 139 2.22 5.14 12.63
C ALA A 139 1.47 5.48 13.93
N GLY A 140 1.92 4.94 15.05
CA GLY A 140 1.29 5.14 16.36
C GLY A 140 0.08 4.25 16.66
N VAL A 141 -0.49 3.53 15.69
CA VAL A 141 -1.59 2.58 15.92
C VAL A 141 -1.01 1.21 16.29
N ASN A 142 -1.25 0.75 17.52
CA ASN A 142 -0.73 -0.52 18.03
C ASN A 142 -1.83 -1.55 18.35
N VAL A 143 -3.09 -1.16 18.19
CA VAL A 143 -4.26 -1.99 18.53
C VAL A 143 -5.16 -2.10 17.29
N CYS A 144 -5.65 -3.30 17.03
CA CYS A 144 -6.66 -3.54 16.01
C CYS A 144 -7.99 -2.91 16.41
N ILE A 145 -8.54 -2.04 15.57
CA ILE A 145 -9.82 -1.37 15.86
C ILE A 145 -11.02 -2.32 15.80
N LYS A 146 -10.91 -3.44 15.06
CA LYS A 146 -11.98 -4.45 14.97
C LYS A 146 -11.98 -5.41 16.16
N HIS A 147 -10.80 -5.86 16.59
CA HIS A 147 -10.65 -6.94 17.57
C HIS A 147 -10.12 -6.45 18.94
N SER A 148 -9.77 -5.17 19.06
CA SER A 148 -9.23 -4.58 20.29
C SER A 148 -8.02 -5.34 20.88
N CYS A 149 -7.26 -6.04 20.03
CA CYS A 149 -6.04 -6.76 20.40
C CYS A 149 -4.79 -6.05 19.85
N LEU A 150 -3.65 -6.32 20.48
CA LEU A 150 -2.37 -5.78 20.02
C LEU A 150 -2.02 -6.29 18.63
N LEU A 151 -1.52 -5.40 17.77
CA LEU A 151 -0.97 -5.76 16.47
C LEU A 151 0.35 -6.50 16.66
N GLN A 152 0.56 -7.52 15.85
CA GLN A 152 1.85 -8.23 15.74
C GLN A 152 2.66 -7.67 14.58
N THR A 153 3.97 -7.72 14.71
CA THR A 153 4.92 -7.30 13.68
C THR A 153 5.41 -8.52 12.93
N SER A 154 5.36 -8.48 11.60
CA SER A 154 5.92 -9.53 10.75
C SER A 154 7.43 -9.33 10.54
N ASP A 155 8.10 -10.32 9.94
CA ASP A 155 9.49 -10.20 9.51
C ASP A 155 9.67 -9.48 8.17
N LEU A 156 8.57 -9.03 7.54
CA LEU A 156 8.59 -8.38 6.24
C LEU A 156 8.72 -6.87 6.38
N PRO A 157 9.83 -6.26 5.91
CA PRO A 157 10.03 -4.83 6.02
C PRO A 157 9.00 -4.06 5.19
N LEU A 158 8.44 -2.99 5.79
CA LEU A 158 7.48 -2.10 5.13
C LEU A 158 8.14 -1.35 3.96
N HIS A 159 9.41 -0.96 4.13
CA HIS A 159 10.23 -0.34 3.09
C HIS A 159 11.41 -1.27 2.76
N SER A 160 11.22 -2.10 1.73
CA SER A 160 12.23 -3.05 1.32
C SER A 160 13.34 -2.40 0.49
N THR A 161 14.58 -2.84 0.68
CA THR A 161 15.70 -2.55 -0.25
C THR A 161 15.45 -3.13 -1.64
N GLN A 162 14.59 -4.15 -1.73
CA GLN A 162 14.14 -4.75 -2.98
C GLN A 162 12.92 -3.99 -3.53
N LYS A 163 13.15 -2.82 -4.08
CA LYS A 163 12.16 -1.79 -4.43
C LYS A 163 11.01 -2.22 -5.35
N HIS A 164 11.13 -3.34 -6.05
CA HIS A 164 10.13 -3.81 -7.03
C HIS A 164 9.47 -5.12 -6.62
N LEU A 165 9.68 -5.57 -5.38
CA LEU A 165 9.13 -6.81 -4.87
C LEU A 165 7.91 -6.53 -3.99
N TYR A 166 6.77 -7.03 -4.41
CA TYR A 166 5.55 -7.04 -3.62
C TYR A 166 5.49 -8.32 -2.78
N LYS A 167 5.38 -8.18 -1.46
CA LYS A 167 5.35 -9.30 -0.52
C LYS A 167 3.94 -9.50 0.01
N SER A 168 3.41 -10.70 -0.21
CA SER A 168 2.12 -11.14 0.30
C SER A 168 2.10 -11.21 1.83
N ALA A 169 0.91 -11.14 2.43
CA ALA A 169 0.70 -11.34 3.86
C ALA A 169 0.71 -12.82 4.28
N SER A 170 0.96 -13.75 3.37
CA SER A 170 1.12 -15.18 3.68
C SER A 170 2.41 -15.36 4.50
N LEU A 171 2.24 -15.47 5.82
CA LEU A 171 3.30 -15.65 6.82
C LEU A 171 3.57 -17.15 7.04
#